data_714ea5ffab294a3ac337bbb863d3981b
#
_entry.id   714ea5ffab294a3ac337bbb863d3981b
#
_cell.length_a   1.000
_cell.length_b   1.000
_cell.length_c   1.000
_cell.angle_alpha   90.00
_cell.angle_beta   90.00
_cell.angle_gamma   90.00
#
_symmetry.space_group_name_H-M   'P 1'
#
loop_
_entity.id
_entity.type
_entity.pdbx_description
1 polymer ?
#
loop_
_entity_poly.entity_id
_entity_poly.type
_entity_poly.pdbx_seq_one_letter_code
_entity_poly.pdbx_strand_id
1 'polypeptide(L)'
;MATKILMVCLGNICRSPLAQGILKKKVGKSTFVDSAGTAAYHIGNQPDPRSISVGKKNGIDISYFRARKFTKEDFRNFNYIYVMDKSNYNDVLSLAQLSEDHKKVKLILEYEQEVPDPYYGDVGGFDHCYNLLDKACDQIVKELNLWK
;
A
#
# COMPACT_ATOMS: atom_id res chain seq x y z
N MET A 1 21.75 -3.92 -3.64
CA MET A 1 20.68 -3.21 -4.35
C MET A 1 19.46 -3.13 -3.47
N ALA A 2 18.84 -1.97 -3.43
CA ALA A 2 17.65 -1.77 -2.62
C ALA A 2 16.44 -2.43 -3.26
N THR A 3 15.62 -3.08 -2.46
CA THR A 3 14.31 -3.56 -2.88
C THR A 3 13.32 -2.40 -2.76
N LYS A 4 12.53 -2.17 -3.80
CA LYS A 4 11.55 -1.08 -3.83
C LYS A 4 10.15 -1.62 -3.94
N ILE A 5 9.29 -1.26 -3.00
CA ILE A 5 7.93 -1.77 -2.87
C ILE A 5 6.94 -0.62 -2.87
N LEU A 6 5.90 -0.73 -3.70
CA LEU A 6 4.83 0.27 -3.79
C LEU A 6 3.51 -0.33 -3.33
N MET A 7 2.82 0.41 -2.47
CA MET A 7 1.47 0.07 -1.99
C MET A 7 0.45 0.93 -2.73
N VAL A 8 -0.59 0.32 -3.31
CA VAL A 8 -1.56 1.05 -4.13
C VAL A 8 -2.98 0.79 -3.67
N CYS A 9 -3.76 1.84 -3.50
CA CYS A 9 -5.20 1.76 -3.29
C CYS A 9 -5.90 2.78 -4.20
N LEU A 10 -7.16 3.10 -3.95
CA LEU A 10 -7.90 4.03 -4.82
C LEU A 10 -7.40 5.47 -4.66
N GLY A 11 -7.52 6.04 -3.46
CA GLY A 11 -7.26 7.47 -3.23
C GLY A 11 -5.92 7.79 -2.57
N ASN A 12 -5.19 6.79 -2.13
CA ASN A 12 -3.90 6.93 -1.42
C ASN A 12 -4.04 7.76 -0.14
N ILE A 13 -5.16 7.62 0.57
CA ILE A 13 -5.35 8.29 1.86
C ILE A 13 -5.72 7.34 3.00
N CYS A 14 -6.16 6.11 2.74
CA CYS A 14 -6.55 5.16 3.79
C CYS A 14 -5.65 3.93 3.81
N ARG A 15 -5.88 2.99 2.89
CA ARG A 15 -5.25 1.67 2.91
C ARG A 15 -3.76 1.70 2.56
N SER A 16 -3.40 2.32 1.44
CA SER A 16 -2.01 2.28 0.99
C SER A 16 -1.05 3.07 1.88
N PRO A 17 -1.41 4.23 2.45
CA PRO A 17 -0.49 4.88 3.39
C PRO A 17 -0.31 4.08 4.68
N LEU A 18 -1.35 3.39 5.16
CA LEU A 18 -1.20 2.48 6.31
C LEU A 18 -0.25 1.34 5.98
N ALA A 19 -0.45 0.69 4.83
CA ALA A 19 0.42 -0.41 4.40
C ALA A 19 1.87 0.07 4.27
N GLN A 20 2.09 1.26 3.71
CA GLN A 20 3.41 1.85 3.59
C GLN A 20 4.06 2.03 4.97
N GLY A 21 3.34 2.64 5.90
CA GLY A 21 3.87 2.87 7.26
C GLY A 21 4.15 1.60 8.02
N ILE A 22 3.26 0.61 7.91
CA ILE A 22 3.42 -0.68 8.57
C ILE A 22 4.66 -1.39 8.04
N LEU A 23 4.80 -1.48 6.72
CA LEU A 23 5.94 -2.18 6.13
C LEU A 23 7.25 -1.46 6.42
N LYS A 24 7.27 -0.12 6.33
CA LYS A 24 8.47 0.66 6.65
C LYS A 24 9.00 0.35 8.04
N LYS A 25 8.12 0.16 9.01
CA LYS A 25 8.52 -0.15 10.38
C LYS A 25 9.15 -1.55 10.50
N LYS A 26 8.74 -2.48 9.64
CA LYS A 26 9.18 -3.89 9.71
C LYS A 26 10.47 -4.17 8.93
N VAL A 27 10.85 -3.31 8.00
CA VAL A 27 11.98 -3.56 7.10
C VAL A 27 13.19 -2.70 7.45
N GLY A 28 14.36 -3.11 6.92
CA GLY A 28 15.60 -2.37 7.11
C GLY A 28 15.78 -1.26 6.08
N LYS A 29 16.93 -0.57 6.17
CA LYS A 29 17.24 0.59 5.31
C LYS A 29 17.43 0.23 3.84
N SER A 30 17.68 -1.03 3.53
CA SER A 30 17.85 -1.48 2.15
C SER A 30 16.54 -1.68 1.41
N THR A 31 15.40 -1.47 2.08
CA THR A 31 14.08 -1.59 1.46
C THR A 31 13.43 -0.21 1.44
N PHE A 32 13.06 0.24 0.24
CA PHE A 32 12.33 1.51 0.04
C PHE A 32 10.86 1.20 -0.15
N VAL A 33 10.00 1.85 0.62
CA VAL A 33 8.54 1.65 0.57
C VAL A 33 7.85 2.98 0.31
N ASP A 34 6.96 2.99 -0.68
CA ASP A 34 6.16 4.16 -1.02
C ASP A 34 4.70 3.74 -1.25
N SER A 35 3.83 4.69 -1.54
CA SER A 35 2.43 4.41 -1.85
C SER A 35 1.90 5.38 -2.90
N ALA A 36 0.82 4.96 -3.58
CA ALA A 36 0.17 5.75 -4.62
C ALA A 36 -1.31 5.36 -4.72
N GLY A 37 -2.10 6.18 -5.40
CA GLY A 37 -3.50 5.91 -5.67
C GLY A 37 -3.77 5.75 -7.16
N THR A 38 -4.76 4.94 -7.50
CA THR A 38 -5.18 4.80 -8.90
C THR A 38 -5.99 5.99 -9.39
N ALA A 39 -6.60 6.75 -8.46
CA ALA A 39 -7.37 7.94 -8.77
C ALA A 39 -6.65 9.19 -8.24
N ALA A 40 -7.02 10.35 -8.79
CA ALA A 40 -6.36 11.62 -8.49
C ALA A 40 -7.18 12.50 -7.54
N TYR A 41 -8.09 11.91 -6.74
CA TYR A 41 -9.05 12.68 -5.93
C TYR A 41 -8.39 13.50 -4.81
N HIS A 42 -7.29 13.02 -4.28
CA HIS A 42 -6.71 13.57 -3.05
C HIS A 42 -5.24 13.94 -3.17
N ILE A 43 -4.75 14.16 -4.38
CA ILE A 43 -3.33 14.49 -4.62
C ILE A 43 -2.86 15.61 -3.70
N GLY A 44 -1.75 15.39 -3.01
CA GLY A 44 -1.15 16.37 -2.09
C GLY A 44 -1.74 16.35 -0.69
N ASN A 45 -2.84 15.64 -0.46
CA ASN A 45 -3.48 15.58 0.84
C ASN A 45 -2.76 14.63 1.80
N GLN A 46 -2.92 14.91 3.10
CA GLN A 46 -2.53 13.98 4.15
C GLN A 46 -3.42 12.73 4.09
N PRO A 47 -2.97 11.61 4.67
CA PRO A 47 -3.86 10.48 4.88
C PRO A 47 -5.10 10.89 5.68
N ASP A 48 -6.17 10.11 5.50
CA ASP A 48 -7.42 10.31 6.27
C ASP A 48 -7.09 10.35 7.77
N PRO A 49 -7.67 11.31 8.53
CA PRO A 49 -7.38 11.40 9.97
C PRO A 49 -7.63 10.10 10.75
N ARG A 50 -8.58 9.29 10.31
CA ARG A 50 -8.87 7.99 10.94
C ARG A 50 -7.75 6.99 10.69
N SER A 51 -7.13 7.02 9.50
CA SER A 51 -5.95 6.21 9.20
C SER A 51 -4.75 6.66 10.03
N ILE A 52 -4.54 7.96 10.13
CA ILE A 52 -3.47 8.53 10.96
C ILE A 52 -3.67 8.07 12.42
N SER A 53 -4.90 8.16 12.92
CA SER A 53 -5.24 7.80 14.29
C SER A 53 -4.99 6.31 14.58
N VAL A 54 -5.43 5.42 13.70
CA VAL A 54 -5.22 3.97 13.91
C VAL A 54 -3.74 3.62 13.81
N GLY A 55 -3.00 4.28 12.92
CA GLY A 55 -1.55 4.11 12.83
C GLY A 55 -0.87 4.52 14.12
N LYS A 56 -1.19 5.71 14.62
CA LYS A 56 -0.62 6.25 15.85
C LYS A 56 -0.90 5.36 17.05
N LYS A 57 -2.11 4.84 17.16
CA LYS A 57 -2.51 3.90 18.21
C LYS A 57 -1.62 2.66 18.22
N ASN A 58 -1.10 2.27 17.07
CA ASN A 58 -0.22 1.10 16.90
C ASN A 58 1.26 1.48 16.77
N GLY A 59 1.63 2.71 17.11
CA GLY A 59 3.02 3.14 17.14
C GLY A 59 3.60 3.56 15.79
N ILE A 60 2.76 3.91 14.83
CA ILE A 60 3.18 4.29 13.48
C ILE A 60 2.64 5.68 13.14
N ASP A 61 3.53 6.57 12.69
CA ASP A 61 3.14 7.89 12.22
C ASP A 61 3.16 7.92 10.69
N ILE A 62 1.99 8.12 10.09
CA ILE A 62 1.86 8.28 8.64
C ILE A 62 1.44 9.70 8.25
N SER A 63 1.39 10.62 9.21
CA SER A 63 0.86 11.97 8.99
C SER A 63 1.68 12.79 7.98
N TYR A 64 2.95 12.45 7.79
CA TYR A 64 3.82 13.18 6.86
C TYR A 64 3.75 12.68 5.42
N PHE A 65 3.03 11.57 5.17
CA PHE A 65 2.82 11.09 3.81
C PHE A 65 1.88 12.02 3.06
N ARG A 66 2.00 12.04 1.73
CA ARG A 66 1.12 12.85 0.87
C ARG A 66 0.64 11.98 -0.29
N ALA A 67 -0.65 12.09 -0.59
CA ALA A 67 -1.25 11.32 -1.65
C ALA A 67 -0.67 11.72 -3.01
N ARG A 68 -0.40 10.71 -3.84
CA ARG A 68 0.02 10.90 -5.22
C ARG A 68 -0.64 9.87 -6.12
N LYS A 69 -0.68 10.14 -7.42
CA LYS A 69 -1.27 9.21 -8.38
C LYS A 69 -0.23 8.21 -8.88
N PHE A 70 -0.67 6.96 -9.05
CA PHE A 70 0.13 5.92 -9.72
C PHE A 70 0.34 6.30 -11.18
N THR A 71 1.56 6.10 -11.68
CA THR A 71 1.93 6.37 -13.09
C THR A 71 2.66 5.18 -13.69
N LYS A 72 2.79 5.17 -15.03
CA LYS A 72 3.52 4.12 -15.75
C LYS A 72 4.98 3.99 -15.28
N GLU A 73 5.58 5.08 -14.88
CA GLU A 73 6.97 5.09 -14.40
C GLU A 73 7.14 4.26 -13.13
N ASP A 74 6.07 4.07 -12.37
CA ASP A 74 6.12 3.24 -11.16
C ASP A 74 6.48 1.78 -11.48
N PHE A 75 6.13 1.28 -12.66
CA PHE A 75 6.56 -0.05 -13.09
C PHE A 75 8.09 -0.15 -13.23
N ARG A 76 8.75 0.95 -13.55
CA ARG A 76 10.23 0.99 -13.69
C ARG A 76 10.89 1.18 -12.33
N ASN A 77 10.25 1.95 -11.44
CA ASN A 77 10.87 2.37 -10.20
C ASN A 77 10.70 1.37 -9.07
N PHE A 78 9.77 0.43 -9.17
CA PHE A 78 9.47 -0.51 -8.09
C PHE A 78 9.62 -1.95 -8.55
N ASN A 79 10.10 -2.79 -7.63
CA ASN A 79 10.25 -4.24 -7.87
C ASN A 79 8.94 -4.98 -7.64
N TYR A 80 8.14 -4.52 -6.66
CA TYR A 80 6.88 -5.14 -6.27
C TYR A 80 5.82 -4.07 -6.09
N ILE A 81 4.61 -4.32 -6.61
CA ILE A 81 3.47 -3.41 -6.50
C ILE A 81 2.33 -4.21 -5.89
N TYR A 82 1.95 -3.86 -4.66
CA TYR A 82 0.87 -4.52 -3.94
C TYR A 82 -0.36 -3.64 -3.96
N VAL A 83 -1.48 -4.22 -4.39
CA VAL A 83 -2.77 -3.53 -4.50
C VAL A 83 -3.74 -4.11 -3.47
N MET A 84 -4.74 -3.30 -3.08
CA MET A 84 -5.61 -3.63 -1.96
C MET A 84 -6.82 -4.46 -2.38
N ASP A 85 -7.30 -4.26 -3.60
CA ASP A 85 -8.48 -4.96 -4.10
C ASP A 85 -8.38 -5.19 -5.61
N LYS A 86 -9.34 -5.93 -6.16
CA LYS A 86 -9.34 -6.27 -7.59
C LYS A 86 -9.55 -5.07 -8.48
N SER A 87 -10.29 -4.06 -8.01
CA SER A 87 -10.47 -2.82 -8.74
C SER A 87 -9.14 -2.08 -8.91
N ASN A 88 -8.36 -1.96 -7.83
CA ASN A 88 -7.01 -1.39 -7.90
C ASN A 88 -6.12 -2.22 -8.84
N TYR A 89 -6.21 -3.53 -8.74
CA TYR A 89 -5.44 -4.45 -9.58
C TYR A 89 -5.69 -4.18 -11.06
N ASN A 90 -6.96 -4.12 -11.45
CA ASN A 90 -7.33 -3.88 -12.85
C ASN A 90 -6.90 -2.49 -13.31
N ASP A 91 -7.04 -1.47 -12.47
CA ASP A 91 -6.64 -0.10 -12.81
C ASP A 91 -5.13 -0.02 -13.04
N VAL A 92 -4.33 -0.64 -12.18
CA VAL A 92 -2.87 -0.65 -12.34
C VAL A 92 -2.48 -1.41 -13.61
N LEU A 93 -3.07 -2.59 -13.84
CA LEU A 93 -2.75 -3.38 -15.03
C LEU A 93 -3.12 -2.69 -16.32
N SER A 94 -4.13 -1.82 -16.31
CA SER A 94 -4.52 -1.05 -17.50
C SER A 94 -3.42 -0.13 -17.99
N LEU A 95 -2.45 0.21 -17.14
CA LEU A 95 -1.31 1.06 -17.48
C LEU A 95 -0.06 0.25 -17.82
N ALA A 96 -0.11 -1.08 -17.68
CA ALA A 96 1.03 -1.95 -17.96
C ALA A 96 1.29 -2.00 -19.46
N GLN A 97 2.57 -1.94 -19.84
CA GLN A 97 3.00 -1.95 -21.23
C GLN A 97 3.80 -3.23 -21.59
N LEU A 98 4.47 -3.82 -20.59
CA LEU A 98 5.32 -4.99 -20.78
C LEU A 98 4.80 -6.15 -19.95
N SER A 99 5.11 -7.39 -20.37
CA SER A 99 4.74 -8.58 -19.59
C SER A 99 5.35 -8.56 -18.17
N GLU A 100 6.55 -7.98 -18.04
CA GLU A 100 7.22 -7.83 -16.74
C GLU A 100 6.43 -6.92 -15.80
N ASP A 101 5.73 -5.92 -16.35
CA ASP A 101 4.89 -5.02 -15.55
C ASP A 101 3.77 -5.81 -14.84
N HIS A 102 3.13 -6.72 -15.58
CA HIS A 102 2.07 -7.56 -15.01
C HIS A 102 2.57 -8.43 -13.87
N LYS A 103 3.79 -8.94 -13.97
CA LYS A 103 4.38 -9.83 -12.96
C LYS A 103 4.67 -9.13 -11.65
N LYS A 104 4.83 -7.81 -11.67
CA LYS A 104 5.13 -7.03 -10.46
C LYS A 104 3.91 -6.78 -9.60
N VAL A 105 2.70 -6.91 -10.14
CA VAL A 105 1.47 -6.51 -9.47
C VAL A 105 0.82 -7.71 -8.79
N LYS A 106 0.52 -7.57 -7.50
CA LYS A 106 -0.14 -8.62 -6.70
C LYS A 106 -1.13 -8.00 -5.73
N LEU A 107 -2.21 -8.72 -5.45
CA LEU A 107 -3.05 -8.38 -4.30
C LEU A 107 -2.22 -8.57 -3.02
N ILE A 108 -2.36 -7.65 -2.08
CA ILE A 108 -1.58 -7.70 -0.84
C ILE A 108 -1.99 -8.89 0.05
N LEU A 109 -3.26 -9.28 -0.01
CA LEU A 109 -3.76 -10.47 0.70
C LEU A 109 -3.70 -11.70 -0.20
N GLU A 110 -3.45 -12.87 0.42
CA GLU A 110 -3.41 -14.14 -0.30
C GLU A 110 -4.81 -14.62 -0.68
N TYR A 111 -4.86 -15.61 -1.58
CA TYR A 111 -6.09 -16.29 -2.00
C TYR A 111 -7.12 -15.34 -2.59
N GLU A 112 -6.64 -14.34 -3.35
CA GLU A 112 -7.49 -13.34 -4.03
C GLU A 112 -8.41 -12.55 -3.09
N GLN A 113 -8.07 -12.48 -1.81
CA GLN A 113 -8.81 -11.68 -0.84
C GLN A 113 -8.53 -10.19 -1.01
N GLU A 114 -9.51 -9.39 -0.63
CA GLU A 114 -9.43 -7.93 -0.74
C GLU A 114 -9.36 -7.28 0.64
N VAL A 115 -8.61 -6.17 0.74
CA VAL A 115 -8.66 -5.30 1.92
C VAL A 115 -9.85 -4.37 1.71
N PRO A 116 -10.91 -4.44 2.53
CA PRO A 116 -12.06 -3.55 2.37
C PRO A 116 -11.65 -2.08 2.50
N ASP A 117 -12.30 -1.21 1.72
CA ASP A 117 -12.07 0.23 1.82
C ASP A 117 -12.82 0.77 3.05
N PRO A 118 -12.12 1.27 4.07
CA PRO A 118 -12.79 1.72 5.30
C PRO A 118 -13.37 3.13 5.20
N TYR A 119 -13.20 3.82 4.08
CA TYR A 119 -13.50 5.25 3.95
C TYR A 119 -14.97 5.57 4.28
N TYR A 120 -15.90 4.75 3.80
CA TYR A 120 -17.34 4.96 4.02
C TYR A 120 -17.90 4.17 5.21
N GLY A 121 -17.03 3.48 5.96
CA GLY A 121 -17.43 2.70 7.10
C GLY A 121 -17.27 3.45 8.41
N ASP A 122 -17.45 2.74 9.52
CA ASP A 122 -17.24 3.27 10.86
C ASP A 122 -15.76 3.13 11.29
N VAL A 123 -15.46 3.58 12.52
CA VAL A 123 -14.09 3.55 13.08
C VAL A 123 -13.54 2.13 13.15
N GLY A 124 -14.40 1.14 13.45
CA GLY A 124 -13.98 -0.27 13.49
C GLY A 124 -13.41 -0.77 12.19
N GLY A 125 -13.84 -0.20 11.06
CA GLY A 125 -13.30 -0.54 9.75
C GLY A 125 -11.83 -0.20 9.60
N PHE A 126 -11.37 0.87 10.23
CA PHE A 126 -9.95 1.26 10.21
C PHE A 126 -9.08 0.32 11.05
N ASP A 127 -9.57 -0.12 12.21
CA ASP A 127 -8.87 -1.13 13.02
C ASP A 127 -8.77 -2.45 12.27
N HIS A 128 -9.85 -2.88 11.63
CA HIS A 128 -9.87 -4.11 10.84
C HIS A 128 -8.87 -4.01 9.67
N CYS A 129 -8.88 -2.89 8.97
CA CYS A 129 -7.95 -2.61 7.88
C CYS A 129 -6.50 -2.70 8.36
N TYR A 130 -6.19 -2.05 9.49
CA TYR A 130 -4.85 -2.11 10.07
C TYR A 130 -4.42 -3.55 10.35
N ASN A 131 -5.29 -4.34 10.97
CA ASN A 131 -4.97 -5.71 11.33
C ASN A 131 -4.70 -6.59 10.11
N LEU A 132 -5.51 -6.44 9.05
CA LEU A 132 -5.29 -7.16 7.79
C LEU A 132 -3.94 -6.79 7.17
N LEU A 133 -3.64 -5.49 7.13
CA LEU A 133 -2.40 -4.99 6.53
C LEU A 133 -1.17 -5.37 7.35
N ASP A 134 -1.29 -5.39 8.68
CA ASP A 134 -0.19 -5.80 9.54
C ASP A 134 0.22 -7.25 9.27
N LYS A 135 -0.75 -8.14 9.20
CA LYS A 135 -0.50 -9.55 8.87
C LYS A 135 0.06 -9.72 7.46
N ALA A 136 -0.49 -8.98 6.50
CA ALA A 136 -0.02 -9.03 5.12
C ALA A 136 1.44 -8.58 5.03
N CYS A 137 1.80 -7.52 5.73
CA CYS A 137 3.18 -7.01 5.74
C CYS A 137 4.15 -7.99 6.39
N ASP A 138 3.74 -8.70 7.45
CA ASP A 138 4.55 -9.78 8.02
C ASP A 138 4.83 -10.86 6.99
N GLN A 139 3.83 -11.23 6.19
CA GLN A 139 3.99 -12.23 5.14
C GLN A 139 4.93 -11.75 4.04
N ILE A 140 4.83 -10.48 3.64
CA ILE A 140 5.73 -9.87 2.65
C ILE A 140 7.19 -9.93 3.14
N VAL A 141 7.42 -9.52 4.39
CA VAL A 141 8.77 -9.54 4.98
C VAL A 141 9.35 -10.96 4.94
N LYS A 142 8.53 -11.94 5.26
CA LYS A 142 8.93 -13.35 5.26
C LYS A 142 9.24 -13.85 3.84
N GLU A 143 8.34 -13.62 2.89
CA GLU A 143 8.48 -14.09 1.52
C GLU A 143 9.68 -13.48 0.80
N LEU A 144 9.89 -12.18 1.00
CA LEU A 144 10.95 -11.45 0.32
C LEU A 144 12.24 -11.35 1.15
N ASN A 145 12.25 -11.92 2.35
CA ASN A 145 13.40 -11.93 3.25
C ASN A 145 13.91 -10.52 3.55
N LEU A 146 12.99 -9.64 4.01
CA LEU A 146 13.28 -8.22 4.24
C LEU A 146 13.51 -7.86 5.70
N TRP A 147 13.93 -8.81 6.52
CA TRP A 147 14.17 -8.57 7.96
C TRP A 147 15.20 -7.45 8.16
N LYS A 148 14.99 -6.68 9.23
CA LYS A 148 15.95 -5.64 9.64
C LYS A 148 17.33 -6.20 9.91
#